data_13566532c3d629bf6db159ec5e48b919
#
_entry.id   13566532c3d629bf6db159ec5e48b919
#
_cell.length_a   1.000
_cell.length_b   1.000
_cell.length_c   1.000
_cell.angle_alpha   90.00
_cell.angle_beta   90.00
_cell.angle_gamma   90.00
#
_symmetry.space_group_name_H-M   'P 1'
#
loop_
_entity.id
_entity.type
_entity.pdbx_description
1 polymer ?
#
loop_
_entity_poly.entity_id
_entity_poly.type
_entity_poly.pdbx_seq_one_letter_code
_entity_poly.pdbx_strand_id
1 'polypeptide(L)'
;SGGQTLIPTLKARLGMPTSLVDLSGIAEMSGITSNGDSVTIGGAVTHHAVNTSSDVPPALAALAGGIGDPAVRHRGTIGGSVANNDPSACYPSACLGLGATIHASGGDIAADDFFQGMFDTALGEGQIVTGVTFPVPAKANYQKFVQPASRFALVGVFVSQMADGYVRVAVTGASESGVFRWTDAENALASDFSADAVPAAPRADGMISDLHGSAAYRAHLVA
;
A
#
# COMPACT_ATOMS: atom_id res chain seq x y z
N SER A 1 -8.96 -8.11 11.96
CA SER A 1 -9.31 -6.69 11.99
C SER A 1 -10.40 -6.40 10.96
N GLY A 2 -10.51 -5.31 10.26
CA GLY A 2 -11.62 -4.79 9.46
C GLY A 2 -12.58 -5.72 8.68
N GLY A 3 -12.16 -6.91 8.27
CA GLY A 3 -13.01 -7.91 7.62
C GLY A 3 -13.41 -7.58 6.16
N GLN A 4 -12.85 -6.54 5.54
CA GLN A 4 -13.30 -6.05 4.23
C GLN A 4 -12.94 -6.97 3.06
N THR A 5 -11.96 -7.86 3.22
CA THR A 5 -11.68 -8.97 2.30
C THR A 5 -12.27 -10.27 2.82
N LEU A 6 -12.06 -10.59 4.10
CA LEU A 6 -12.46 -11.87 4.69
C LEU A 6 -13.98 -12.08 4.65
N ILE A 7 -14.79 -11.10 5.05
CA ILE A 7 -16.25 -11.25 5.07
C ILE A 7 -16.84 -11.51 3.68
N PRO A 8 -16.48 -10.77 2.60
CA PRO A 8 -16.86 -11.13 1.24
C PRO A 8 -16.44 -12.53 0.83
N THR A 9 -15.22 -12.96 1.17
CA THR A 9 -14.72 -14.33 0.89
C THR A 9 -15.57 -15.40 1.57
N LEU A 10 -15.95 -15.19 2.83
CA LEU A 10 -16.84 -16.10 3.57
C LEU A 10 -18.26 -16.12 2.98
N LYS A 11 -18.80 -14.96 2.60
CA LYS A 11 -20.12 -14.87 1.93
C LYS A 11 -20.13 -15.58 0.58
N ALA A 12 -19.03 -15.51 -0.15
CA ALA A 12 -18.85 -16.23 -1.41
C ALA A 12 -18.53 -17.73 -1.22
N ARG A 13 -18.40 -18.21 0.04
CA ARG A 13 -18.03 -19.59 0.39
C ARG A 13 -16.67 -20.03 -0.18
N LEU A 14 -15.78 -19.09 -0.41
CA LEU A 14 -14.40 -19.33 -0.88
C LEU A 14 -13.43 -19.67 0.27
N GLY A 15 -13.87 -19.52 1.51
CA GLY A 15 -13.14 -19.90 2.72
C GLY A 15 -14.15 -20.35 3.80
N MET A 16 -13.79 -21.39 4.55
CA MET A 16 -14.63 -21.93 5.63
C MET A 16 -13.77 -22.19 6.87
N PRO A 17 -13.25 -21.14 7.53
CA PRO A 17 -12.49 -21.32 8.77
C PRO A 17 -13.40 -21.85 9.88
N THR A 18 -12.88 -22.71 10.73
CA THR A 18 -13.60 -23.25 11.90
C THR A 18 -13.72 -22.22 13.04
N SER A 19 -12.80 -21.25 13.07
CA SER A 19 -12.77 -20.20 14.09
C SER A 19 -12.26 -18.89 13.49
N LEU A 20 -12.74 -17.77 14.01
CA LEU A 20 -12.26 -16.43 13.71
C LEU A 20 -11.73 -15.79 14.99
N VAL A 21 -10.55 -15.20 14.92
CA VAL A 21 -9.96 -14.43 16.02
C VAL A 21 -10.08 -12.94 15.68
N ASP A 22 -10.81 -12.19 16.50
CA ASP A 22 -10.92 -10.75 16.34
C ASP A 22 -9.72 -10.04 16.97
N LEU A 23 -9.02 -9.25 16.15
CA LEU A 23 -7.83 -8.48 16.56
C LEU A 23 -8.18 -7.04 16.95
N SER A 24 -9.43 -6.60 16.82
CA SER A 24 -9.82 -5.20 17.03
C SER A 24 -9.70 -4.73 18.48
N GLY A 25 -9.67 -5.66 19.43
CA GLY A 25 -9.51 -5.38 20.87
C GLY A 25 -8.06 -5.27 21.33
N ILE A 26 -7.07 -5.43 20.45
CA ILE A 26 -5.65 -5.35 20.83
C ILE A 26 -5.22 -3.88 20.86
N ALA A 27 -5.01 -3.34 22.06
CA ALA A 27 -4.71 -1.92 22.26
C ALA A 27 -3.42 -1.48 21.56
N GLU A 28 -2.40 -2.32 21.57
CA GLU A 28 -1.09 -2.09 20.95
C GLU A 28 -1.16 -1.95 19.42
N MET A 29 -2.23 -2.44 18.81
CA MET A 29 -2.45 -2.34 17.37
C MET A 29 -3.31 -1.14 16.96
N SER A 30 -3.76 -0.29 17.89
CA SER A 30 -4.81 0.71 17.65
C SER A 30 -4.31 2.15 17.59
N GLY A 31 -3.01 2.39 17.83
CA GLY A 31 -2.42 3.74 17.93
C GLY A 31 -1.79 4.26 16.64
N ILE A 32 -1.69 5.59 16.55
CA ILE A 32 -0.81 6.30 15.62
C ILE A 32 0.14 7.12 16.48
N THR A 33 1.44 6.98 16.26
CA THR A 33 2.47 7.73 17.00
C THR A 33 3.50 8.29 16.03
N SER A 34 3.88 9.56 16.22
CA SER A 34 4.92 10.24 15.45
C SER A 34 6.03 10.72 16.36
N ASN A 35 7.28 10.63 15.90
CA ASN A 35 8.45 11.20 16.56
C ASN A 35 9.08 12.36 15.75
N GLY A 36 8.42 12.79 14.67
CA GLY A 36 8.90 13.81 13.76
C GLY A 36 9.62 13.24 12.53
N ASP A 37 10.46 12.23 12.69
CA ASP A 37 11.20 11.59 11.59
C ASP A 37 10.48 10.39 11.01
N SER A 38 9.57 9.81 11.78
CA SER A 38 8.74 8.67 11.35
C SER A 38 7.37 8.69 12.01
N VAL A 39 6.42 7.99 11.39
CA VAL A 39 5.10 7.70 11.96
C VAL A 39 4.88 6.19 12.01
N THR A 40 4.51 5.69 13.18
CA THR A 40 4.11 4.30 13.39
C THR A 40 2.60 4.21 13.48
N ILE A 41 2.00 3.35 12.68
CA ILE A 41 0.55 3.13 12.59
C ILE A 41 0.27 1.68 12.97
N GLY A 42 -0.51 1.47 14.01
CA GLY A 42 -0.90 0.14 14.47
C GLY A 42 -1.76 -0.61 13.44
N GLY A 43 -1.60 -1.93 13.36
CA GLY A 43 -2.23 -2.77 12.35
C GLY A 43 -3.75 -2.79 12.36
N ALA A 44 -4.39 -2.45 13.49
CA ALA A 44 -5.84 -2.34 13.62
C ALA A 44 -6.38 -0.93 13.32
N VAL A 45 -5.52 0.04 13.03
CA VAL A 45 -5.93 1.41 12.69
C VAL A 45 -6.68 1.40 11.36
N THR A 46 -7.86 2.03 11.35
CA THR A 46 -8.72 2.07 10.16
C THR A 46 -8.19 3.07 9.12
N HIS A 47 -8.53 2.87 7.85
CA HIS A 47 -8.18 3.81 6.79
C HIS A 47 -8.70 5.21 7.07
N HIS A 48 -9.90 5.32 7.68
CA HIS A 48 -10.46 6.60 8.09
C HIS A 48 -9.58 7.30 9.13
N ALA A 49 -9.12 6.58 10.16
CA ALA A 49 -8.25 7.14 11.18
C ALA A 49 -6.90 7.60 10.61
N VAL A 50 -6.31 6.82 9.68
CA VAL A 50 -5.08 7.23 8.96
C VAL A 50 -5.32 8.52 8.16
N ASN A 51 -6.45 8.59 7.43
CA ASN A 51 -6.77 9.76 6.60
C ASN A 51 -7.00 11.05 7.41
N THR A 52 -7.52 10.93 8.63
CA THR A 52 -7.92 12.10 9.44
C THR A 52 -6.90 12.49 10.52
N SER A 53 -5.85 11.72 10.69
CA SER A 53 -4.80 12.01 11.66
C SER A 53 -3.87 13.13 11.17
N SER A 54 -3.60 14.10 12.03
CA SER A 54 -2.61 15.16 11.80
C SER A 54 -1.16 14.69 11.88
N ASP A 55 -0.92 13.53 12.48
CA ASP A 55 0.43 12.96 12.67
C ASP A 55 0.89 12.17 11.44
N VAL A 56 -0.02 11.89 10.51
CA VAL A 56 0.27 11.12 9.29
C VAL A 56 0.71 12.06 8.15
N PRO A 57 1.80 11.76 7.42
CA PRO A 57 2.21 12.55 6.27
C PRO A 57 1.08 12.74 5.26
N PRO A 58 0.90 13.95 4.69
CA PRO A 58 -0.24 14.29 3.84
C PRO A 58 -0.48 13.31 2.67
N ALA A 59 0.59 12.85 2.00
CA ALA A 59 0.48 11.90 0.89
C ALA A 59 -0.10 10.54 1.34
N LEU A 60 0.31 10.04 2.52
CA LEU A 60 -0.19 8.79 3.09
C LEU A 60 -1.64 8.95 3.59
N ALA A 61 -1.97 10.09 4.20
CA ALA A 61 -3.34 10.42 4.60
C ALA A 61 -4.28 10.50 3.38
N ALA A 62 -3.85 11.17 2.30
CA ALA A 62 -4.60 11.26 1.06
C ALA A 62 -4.80 9.89 0.38
N LEU A 63 -3.75 9.05 0.37
CA LEU A 63 -3.83 7.66 -0.10
C LEU A 63 -4.93 6.90 0.66
N ALA A 64 -4.90 6.96 2.00
CA ALA A 64 -5.89 6.29 2.84
C ALA A 64 -7.32 6.80 2.58
N GLY A 65 -7.48 8.12 2.40
CA GLY A 65 -8.74 8.77 2.03
C GLY A 65 -9.30 8.36 0.68
N GLY A 66 -8.43 7.92 -0.24
CA GLY A 66 -8.78 7.40 -1.56
C GLY A 66 -9.17 5.91 -1.60
N ILE A 67 -9.10 5.17 -0.50
CA ILE A 67 -9.44 3.74 -0.47
C ILE A 67 -10.95 3.54 -0.40
N GLY A 68 -11.51 2.84 -1.40
CA GLY A 68 -12.92 2.43 -1.41
C GLY A 68 -13.90 3.58 -1.15
N ASP A 69 -14.98 3.27 -0.47
CA ASP A 69 -15.98 4.22 0.00
C ASP A 69 -15.85 4.47 1.53
N PRO A 70 -16.65 5.40 2.11
CA PRO A 70 -16.60 5.66 3.55
C PRO A 70 -16.87 4.43 4.41
N ALA A 71 -17.79 3.53 4.02
CA ALA A 71 -18.09 2.32 4.79
C ALA A 71 -16.87 1.38 4.84
N VAL A 72 -16.17 1.24 3.72
CA VAL A 72 -14.90 0.49 3.67
C VAL A 72 -13.85 1.14 4.57
N ARG A 73 -13.65 2.47 4.47
CA ARG A 73 -12.61 3.18 5.24
C ARG A 73 -12.81 3.12 6.75
N HIS A 74 -14.05 3.12 7.24
CA HIS A 74 -14.36 3.03 8.68
C HIS A 74 -14.17 1.62 9.26
N ARG A 75 -13.98 0.60 8.42
CA ARG A 75 -13.80 -0.80 8.86
C ARG A 75 -12.46 -1.38 8.45
N GLY A 76 -12.04 -1.18 7.20
CA GLY A 76 -10.77 -1.65 6.68
C GLY A 76 -9.59 -1.04 7.43
N THR A 77 -8.53 -1.83 7.66
CA THR A 77 -7.37 -1.45 8.46
C THR A 77 -6.09 -1.54 7.64
N ILE A 78 -5.07 -0.76 8.04
CA ILE A 78 -3.77 -0.78 7.37
C ILE A 78 -3.13 -2.17 7.44
N GLY A 79 -3.11 -2.81 8.62
CA GLY A 79 -2.53 -4.15 8.78
C GLY A 79 -3.26 -5.21 7.96
N GLY A 80 -4.61 -5.13 7.86
CA GLY A 80 -5.38 -6.02 7.01
C GLY A 80 -5.07 -5.85 5.53
N SER A 81 -4.90 -4.61 5.07
CA SER A 81 -4.55 -4.31 3.67
C SER A 81 -3.14 -4.78 3.32
N VAL A 82 -2.16 -4.51 4.19
CA VAL A 82 -0.75 -4.89 3.99
C VAL A 82 -0.58 -6.41 4.01
N ALA A 83 -1.21 -7.10 4.99
CA ALA A 83 -1.15 -8.55 5.09
C ALA A 83 -1.86 -9.28 3.93
N ASN A 84 -2.96 -8.71 3.40
CA ASN A 84 -3.67 -9.29 2.26
C ASN A 84 -2.91 -9.14 0.93
N ASN A 85 -2.10 -8.11 0.81
CA ASN A 85 -1.30 -7.79 -0.38
C ASN A 85 -2.06 -7.98 -1.71
N ASP A 86 -3.28 -7.43 -1.77
CA ASP A 86 -4.03 -7.39 -3.03
C ASP A 86 -3.25 -6.55 -4.05
N PRO A 87 -3.06 -7.01 -5.29
CA PRO A 87 -2.30 -6.28 -6.31
C PRO A 87 -2.85 -4.88 -6.60
N SER A 88 -4.12 -4.62 -6.30
CA SER A 88 -4.77 -3.31 -6.47
C SER A 88 -4.87 -2.50 -5.17
N ALA A 89 -4.27 -2.99 -4.07
CA ALA A 89 -4.25 -2.26 -2.81
C ALA A 89 -3.33 -1.04 -2.88
N CYS A 90 -3.73 0.05 -2.21
CA CYS A 90 -2.96 1.30 -2.23
C CYS A 90 -1.75 1.27 -1.27
N TYR A 91 -1.89 0.73 -0.05
CA TYR A 91 -0.82 0.76 0.95
C TYR A 91 0.49 0.08 0.56
N PRO A 92 0.51 -1.04 -0.19
CA PRO A 92 1.78 -1.62 -0.63
C PRO A 92 2.68 -0.63 -1.37
N SER A 93 2.10 0.24 -2.23
CA SER A 93 2.90 1.27 -2.91
C SER A 93 3.45 2.34 -1.95
N ALA A 94 2.71 2.71 -0.89
CA ALA A 94 3.24 3.61 0.13
C ALA A 94 4.33 2.93 0.97
N CYS A 95 4.17 1.65 1.31
CA CYS A 95 5.19 0.90 2.05
C CYS A 95 6.50 0.86 1.28
N LEU A 96 6.49 0.49 -0.01
CA LEU A 96 7.69 0.50 -0.84
C LEU A 96 8.17 1.93 -1.13
N GLY A 97 7.25 2.84 -1.46
CA GLY A 97 7.57 4.22 -1.82
C GLY A 97 8.13 5.06 -0.68
N LEU A 98 7.91 4.69 0.57
CA LEU A 98 8.51 5.35 1.74
C LEU A 98 9.62 4.51 2.39
N GLY A 99 9.85 3.26 1.95
CA GLY A 99 10.79 2.36 2.60
C GLY A 99 10.38 2.01 4.03
N ALA A 100 9.10 1.65 4.19
CA ALA A 100 8.52 1.37 5.49
C ALA A 100 9.08 0.10 6.14
N THR A 101 8.95 0.01 7.46
CA THR A 101 9.16 -1.21 8.24
C THR A 101 7.79 -1.79 8.62
N ILE A 102 7.55 -3.04 8.26
CA ILE A 102 6.36 -3.79 8.65
C ILE A 102 6.66 -4.53 9.95
N HIS A 103 5.92 -4.21 11.01
CA HIS A 103 6.01 -4.92 12.29
C HIS A 103 5.09 -6.13 12.22
N ALA A 104 5.66 -7.31 12.26
CA ALA A 104 4.91 -8.56 12.37
C ALA A 104 5.10 -9.17 13.75
N SER A 105 4.18 -10.06 14.15
CA SER A 105 4.30 -10.78 15.45
C SER A 105 5.56 -11.67 15.53
N GLY A 106 6.21 -11.95 14.41
CA GLY A 106 7.47 -12.69 14.32
C GLY A 106 8.72 -11.82 14.20
N GLY A 107 8.58 -10.49 14.19
CA GLY A 107 9.68 -9.54 14.04
C GLY A 107 9.45 -8.53 12.92
N ASP A 108 10.37 -7.58 12.80
CA ASP A 108 10.30 -6.51 11.83
C ASP A 108 10.81 -6.95 10.47
N ILE A 109 10.12 -6.53 9.40
CA ILE A 109 10.46 -6.85 8.01
C ILE A 109 10.49 -5.55 7.21
N ALA A 110 11.54 -5.30 6.44
CA ALA A 110 11.56 -4.16 5.54
C ALA A 110 10.51 -4.32 4.42
N ALA A 111 9.89 -3.22 3.99
CA ALA A 111 8.88 -3.28 2.94
C ALA A 111 9.42 -3.88 1.63
N ASP A 112 10.70 -3.64 1.31
CA ASP A 112 11.36 -4.20 0.12
C ASP A 112 11.43 -5.75 0.16
N ASP A 113 11.41 -6.37 1.34
CA ASP A 113 11.47 -7.81 1.55
C ASP A 113 10.11 -8.43 1.90
N PHE A 114 9.08 -7.60 2.15
CA PHE A 114 7.80 -8.05 2.66
C PHE A 114 6.86 -8.58 1.58
N PHE A 115 6.76 -7.89 0.43
CA PHE A 115 5.83 -8.21 -0.65
C PHE A 115 6.47 -9.22 -1.60
N GLN A 116 5.98 -10.47 -1.61
CA GLN A 116 6.60 -11.59 -2.35
C GLN A 116 5.91 -11.89 -3.69
N GLY A 117 4.75 -11.28 -3.94
CA GLY A 117 3.92 -11.48 -5.13
C GLY A 117 2.48 -11.10 -4.88
N MET A 118 1.56 -11.37 -5.81
CA MET A 118 0.14 -11.11 -5.60
C MET A 118 -0.42 -11.99 -4.48
N PHE A 119 -1.03 -11.38 -3.47
CA PHE A 119 -1.59 -12.07 -2.29
C PHE A 119 -0.56 -12.89 -1.49
N ASP A 120 0.72 -12.64 -1.72
CA ASP A 120 1.82 -13.32 -1.04
C ASP A 120 2.73 -12.33 -0.32
N THR A 121 3.13 -12.68 0.91
CA THR A 121 3.95 -11.85 1.79
C THR A 121 4.96 -12.70 2.56
N ALA A 122 5.97 -12.07 3.12
CA ALA A 122 6.95 -12.74 4.00
C ALA A 122 6.40 -13.13 5.38
N LEU A 123 5.10 -12.98 5.65
CA LEU A 123 4.49 -13.46 6.89
C LEU A 123 4.54 -14.98 6.98
N GLY A 124 5.10 -15.49 8.08
CA GLY A 124 5.00 -16.91 8.40
C GLY A 124 3.58 -17.32 8.84
N GLU A 125 3.34 -18.63 8.89
CA GLU A 125 2.06 -19.18 9.31
C GLU A 125 1.67 -18.67 10.72
N GLY A 126 0.44 -18.17 10.86
CA GLY A 126 -0.07 -17.63 12.11
C GLY A 126 0.46 -16.25 12.50
N GLN A 127 1.35 -15.66 11.73
CA GLN A 127 1.82 -14.30 11.97
C GLN A 127 0.81 -13.26 11.53
N ILE A 128 0.83 -12.10 12.22
CA ILE A 128 -0.04 -10.97 11.94
C ILE A 128 0.81 -9.70 11.81
N VAL A 129 0.34 -8.75 11.00
CA VAL A 129 0.89 -7.38 10.96
C VAL A 129 0.37 -6.62 12.16
N THR A 130 1.26 -6.27 13.08
CA THR A 130 0.95 -5.52 14.29
C THR A 130 1.02 -4.01 14.10
N GLY A 131 1.78 -3.54 13.10
CA GLY A 131 1.92 -2.14 12.76
C GLY A 131 2.80 -1.90 11.53
N VAL A 132 2.89 -0.66 11.12
CA VAL A 132 3.79 -0.22 10.05
C VAL A 132 4.42 1.12 10.44
N THR A 133 5.74 1.22 10.36
CA THR A 133 6.47 2.48 10.54
C THR A 133 6.88 3.04 9.18
N PHE A 134 6.50 4.28 8.93
CA PHE A 134 6.83 5.02 7.73
C PHE A 134 7.80 6.15 8.07
N PRO A 135 8.96 6.25 7.40
CA PRO A 135 9.77 7.46 7.42
C PRO A 135 8.97 8.66 6.88
N VAL A 136 9.20 9.85 7.46
CA VAL A 136 8.56 11.09 7.00
C VAL A 136 9.36 11.65 5.81
N PRO A 137 8.77 11.74 4.61
CA PRO A 137 9.45 12.25 3.44
C PRO A 137 9.51 13.78 3.44
N ALA A 138 10.53 14.37 2.78
CA ALA A 138 10.56 15.81 2.48
C ALA A 138 9.47 16.20 1.46
N LYS A 139 9.24 15.33 0.46
CA LYS A 139 8.16 15.45 -0.52
C LYS A 139 7.59 14.07 -0.81
N ALA A 140 6.27 13.99 -0.94
CA ALA A 140 5.63 12.77 -1.45
C ALA A 140 4.26 13.08 -2.06
N ASN A 141 3.85 12.22 -2.99
CA ASN A 141 2.50 12.23 -3.53
C ASN A 141 2.08 10.81 -3.94
N TYR A 142 0.77 10.60 -3.95
CA TYR A 142 0.16 9.38 -4.48
C TYR A 142 -0.89 9.75 -5.50
N GLN A 143 -0.75 9.24 -6.72
CA GLN A 143 -1.74 9.35 -7.78
C GLN A 143 -2.32 7.99 -8.10
N LYS A 144 -3.63 7.95 -8.31
CA LYS A 144 -4.36 6.73 -8.58
C LYS A 144 -5.32 6.90 -9.75
N PHE A 145 -5.17 6.05 -10.76
CA PHE A 145 -6.21 5.89 -11.77
C PHE A 145 -7.26 4.95 -11.20
N VAL A 146 -8.45 5.52 -10.92
CA VAL A 146 -9.52 4.85 -10.15
C VAL A 146 -10.37 4.01 -11.09
N GLN A 147 -10.56 2.73 -10.76
CA GLN A 147 -11.58 1.92 -11.39
C GLN A 147 -12.97 2.35 -10.90
N PRO A 148 -13.91 2.76 -11.80
CA PRO A 148 -15.17 3.40 -11.40
C PRO A 148 -16.06 2.56 -10.48
N ALA A 149 -16.12 1.24 -10.67
CA ALA A 149 -17.09 0.38 -9.98
C ALA A 149 -16.81 0.20 -8.48
N SER A 150 -15.55 0.03 -8.06
CA SER A 150 -15.18 -0.26 -6.67
C SER A 150 -14.07 0.64 -6.13
N ARG A 151 -13.59 1.58 -6.97
CA ARG A 151 -12.55 2.56 -6.64
C ARG A 151 -11.20 1.95 -6.26
N PHE A 152 -10.93 0.71 -6.65
CA PHE A 152 -9.58 0.17 -6.52
C PHE A 152 -8.60 0.86 -7.49
N ALA A 153 -7.30 0.75 -7.25
CA ALA A 153 -6.30 1.27 -8.15
C ALA A 153 -6.22 0.38 -9.40
N LEU A 154 -6.67 0.86 -10.55
CA LEU A 154 -6.30 0.25 -11.83
C LEU A 154 -4.79 0.33 -12.01
N VAL A 155 -4.24 1.52 -11.74
CA VAL A 155 -2.82 1.80 -11.50
C VAL A 155 -2.72 2.85 -10.40
N GLY A 156 -1.77 2.71 -9.49
CA GLY A 156 -1.45 3.72 -8.49
C GLY A 156 0.06 3.89 -8.38
N VAL A 157 0.53 5.13 -8.34
CA VAL A 157 1.96 5.45 -8.23
C VAL A 157 2.19 6.31 -7.00
N PHE A 158 3.08 5.85 -6.13
CA PHE A 158 3.56 6.59 -4.97
C PHE A 158 4.99 7.06 -5.23
N VAL A 159 5.21 8.38 -5.19
CA VAL A 159 6.53 9.00 -5.37
C VAL A 159 6.92 9.69 -4.08
N SER A 160 8.16 9.51 -3.64
CA SER A 160 8.73 10.23 -2.51
C SER A 160 10.15 10.70 -2.76
N GLN A 161 10.52 11.81 -2.11
CA GLN A 161 11.89 12.27 -1.95
C GLN A 161 12.15 12.47 -0.45
N MET A 162 13.16 11.80 0.06
CA MET A 162 13.59 11.91 1.44
C MET A 162 14.45 13.17 1.65
N ALA A 163 14.70 13.55 2.92
CA ALA A 163 15.46 14.75 3.25
C ALA A 163 16.92 14.72 2.75
N ASP A 164 17.51 13.53 2.63
CA ASP A 164 18.85 13.29 2.06
C ASP A 164 18.86 13.27 0.51
N GLY A 165 17.71 13.51 -0.13
CA GLY A 165 17.56 13.47 -1.58
C GLY A 165 17.26 12.10 -2.17
N TYR A 166 17.22 11.03 -1.38
CA TYR A 166 16.89 9.70 -1.87
C TYR A 166 15.46 9.65 -2.40
N VAL A 167 15.27 9.09 -3.60
CA VAL A 167 13.96 9.02 -4.28
C VAL A 167 13.48 7.59 -4.34
N ARG A 168 12.19 7.39 -4.10
CA ARG A 168 11.50 6.12 -4.31
C ARG A 168 10.24 6.34 -5.15
N VAL A 169 10.00 5.40 -6.07
CA VAL A 169 8.79 5.34 -6.90
C VAL A 169 8.24 3.93 -6.86
N ALA A 170 7.05 3.78 -6.32
CA ALA A 170 6.41 2.47 -6.20
C ALA A 170 5.06 2.43 -6.91
N VAL A 171 4.80 1.33 -7.62
CA VAL A 171 3.64 1.14 -8.48
C VAL A 171 2.79 -0.02 -7.97
N THR A 172 1.49 0.20 -7.84
CA THR A 172 0.48 -0.82 -7.54
C THR A 172 -0.55 -0.92 -8.67
N GLY A 173 -1.25 -2.03 -8.77
CA GLY A 173 -2.31 -2.25 -9.75
C GLY A 173 -1.84 -2.67 -11.14
N ALA A 174 -0.57 -2.55 -11.46
CA ALA A 174 -0.08 -2.70 -12.82
C ALA A 174 0.55 -4.07 -13.12
N SER A 175 1.32 -4.67 -12.20
CA SER A 175 2.13 -5.86 -12.47
C SER A 175 1.51 -7.15 -11.99
N GLU A 176 1.69 -8.23 -12.76
CA GLU A 176 1.37 -9.61 -12.38
C GLU A 176 2.22 -10.11 -11.19
N SER A 177 3.35 -9.47 -10.92
CA SER A 177 4.18 -9.74 -9.73
C SER A 177 3.74 -8.96 -8.48
N GLY A 178 2.63 -8.21 -8.54
CA GLY A 178 2.17 -7.35 -7.43
C GLY A 178 2.80 -5.96 -7.44
N VAL A 179 2.92 -5.35 -6.27
CA VAL A 179 3.53 -4.03 -6.11
C VAL A 179 5.02 -4.08 -6.42
N PHE A 180 5.56 -3.06 -7.08
CA PHE A 180 6.98 -3.00 -7.44
C PHE A 180 7.55 -1.58 -7.38
N ARG A 181 8.88 -1.47 -7.30
CA ARG A 181 9.59 -0.20 -7.42
C ARG A 181 9.96 0.05 -8.88
N TRP A 182 9.66 1.26 -9.36
CA TRP A 182 10.05 1.69 -10.72
C TRP A 182 11.41 2.38 -10.68
N THR A 183 12.47 1.57 -10.68
CA THR A 183 13.85 2.02 -10.49
C THR A 183 14.36 2.97 -11.57
N ASP A 184 13.87 2.86 -12.82
CA ASP A 184 14.24 3.80 -13.89
C ASP A 184 13.74 5.22 -13.55
N ALA A 185 12.51 5.35 -13.02
CA ALA A 185 11.99 6.63 -12.57
C ALA A 185 12.72 7.14 -11.32
N GLU A 186 13.06 6.26 -10.39
CA GLU A 186 13.85 6.64 -9.20
C GLU A 186 15.20 7.24 -9.60
N ASN A 187 15.93 6.60 -10.52
CA ASN A 187 17.23 7.07 -11.01
C ASN A 187 17.11 8.42 -11.74
N ALA A 188 16.11 8.59 -12.58
CA ALA A 188 15.87 9.83 -13.31
C ALA A 188 15.52 10.97 -12.35
N LEU A 189 14.57 10.73 -11.43
CA LEU A 189 14.10 11.72 -10.46
C LEU A 189 15.13 12.02 -9.36
N ALA A 190 16.07 11.14 -9.08
CA ALA A 190 17.19 11.42 -8.19
C ALA A 190 18.14 12.48 -8.77
N SER A 191 18.24 12.57 -10.11
CA SER A 191 19.06 13.56 -10.80
C SER A 191 18.31 14.90 -11.00
N ASP A 192 17.03 14.83 -11.29
CA ASP A 192 16.14 16.00 -11.48
C ASP A 192 14.73 15.63 -10.99
N PHE A 193 14.33 16.16 -9.83
CA PHE A 193 13.00 15.89 -9.25
C PHE A 193 11.94 16.79 -9.88
N SER A 194 11.69 16.56 -11.18
CA SER A 194 10.71 17.29 -11.99
C SER A 194 9.85 16.34 -12.83
N ALA A 195 8.69 16.80 -13.28
CA ALA A 195 7.80 16.03 -14.15
C ALA A 195 8.45 15.71 -15.50
N ASP A 196 9.30 16.59 -15.99
CA ASP A 196 9.97 16.45 -17.30
C ASP A 196 11.04 15.34 -17.27
N ALA A 197 11.55 15.00 -16.08
CA ALA A 197 12.53 13.94 -15.91
C ALA A 197 11.90 12.52 -15.84
N VAL A 198 10.56 12.42 -15.74
CA VAL A 198 9.89 11.10 -15.68
C VAL A 198 10.15 10.36 -17.00
N PRO A 199 10.69 9.12 -16.94
CA PRO A 199 11.00 8.37 -18.15
C PRO A 199 9.72 7.96 -18.88
N ALA A 200 9.87 7.50 -20.14
CA ALA A 200 8.79 6.86 -20.86
C ALA A 200 8.21 5.69 -20.04
N ALA A 201 6.94 5.36 -20.34
CA ALA A 201 6.23 4.27 -19.67
C ALA A 201 7.09 2.98 -19.58
N PRO A 202 7.01 2.23 -18.48
CA PRO A 202 7.72 0.97 -18.35
C PRO A 202 7.24 -0.03 -19.42
N ARG A 203 8.00 -1.10 -19.64
CA ARG A 203 7.60 -2.16 -20.58
C ARG A 203 6.29 -2.80 -20.13
N ALA A 204 5.45 -3.17 -21.10
CA ALA A 204 4.18 -3.84 -20.85
C ALA A 204 4.33 -5.33 -20.47
N ASP A 205 5.53 -5.91 -20.66
CA ASP A 205 5.81 -7.31 -20.31
C ASP A 205 5.64 -7.52 -18.79
N GLY A 206 4.84 -8.52 -18.38
CA GLY A 206 4.52 -8.78 -16.98
C GLY A 206 3.52 -7.82 -16.34
N MET A 207 2.90 -6.94 -17.13
CA MET A 207 1.77 -6.13 -16.66
C MET A 207 0.46 -6.92 -16.77
N ILE A 208 -0.45 -6.68 -15.84
CA ILE A 208 -1.79 -7.29 -15.81
C ILE A 208 -2.57 -6.90 -17.07
N SER A 209 -3.19 -7.91 -17.71
CA SER A 209 -4.13 -7.70 -18.82
C SER A 209 -5.44 -8.40 -18.49
N ASP A 210 -6.50 -7.62 -18.30
CA ASP A 210 -7.82 -8.10 -17.90
C ASP A 210 -8.95 -7.27 -18.54
N LEU A 211 -10.18 -7.51 -18.10
CA LEU A 211 -11.37 -6.77 -18.60
C LEU A 211 -11.34 -5.26 -18.28
N HIS A 212 -10.49 -4.82 -17.37
CA HIS A 212 -10.38 -3.42 -16.95
C HIS A 212 -9.31 -2.64 -17.70
N GLY A 213 -8.36 -3.33 -18.32
CA GLY A 213 -7.30 -2.69 -19.12
C GLY A 213 -6.24 -3.67 -19.62
N SER A 214 -5.73 -3.40 -20.81
CA SER A 214 -4.59 -4.15 -21.35
C SER A 214 -3.29 -3.84 -20.62
N ALA A 215 -2.31 -4.74 -20.72
CA ALA A 215 -0.96 -4.54 -20.20
C ALA A 215 -0.32 -3.23 -20.70
N ALA A 216 -0.48 -2.92 -22.01
CA ALA A 216 0.02 -1.68 -22.61
C ALA A 216 -0.66 -0.44 -22.02
N TYR A 217 -1.97 -0.51 -21.75
CA TYR A 217 -2.70 0.59 -21.12
C TYR A 217 -2.25 0.83 -19.68
N ARG A 218 -2.05 -0.25 -18.89
CA ARG A 218 -1.55 -0.12 -17.52
C ARG A 218 -0.12 0.44 -17.49
N ALA A 219 0.76 -0.03 -18.39
CA ALA A 219 2.10 0.55 -18.54
C ALA A 219 2.04 2.04 -18.87
N HIS A 220 1.16 2.46 -19.78
CA HIS A 220 0.95 3.88 -20.11
C HIS A 220 0.48 4.69 -18.89
N LEU A 221 -0.40 4.14 -18.06
CA LEU A 221 -0.91 4.83 -16.87
C LEU A 221 0.12 4.99 -15.75
N VAL A 222 1.23 4.24 -15.77
CA VAL A 222 2.30 4.34 -14.78
C VAL A 222 3.08 5.63 -14.95
N ALA A 223 3.32 6.07 -16.19
CA ALA A 223 4.00 7.32 -16.51
C ALA A 223 3.03 8.52 -16.47
#